data_feeb2a1a32b10a39a079c4e43f9c6fda
#
_entry.id   feeb2a1a32b10a39a079c4e43f9c6fda
#
_cell.length_a   1.000
_cell.length_b   1.000
_cell.length_c   1.000
_cell.angle_alpha   90.00
_cell.angle_beta   90.00
_cell.angle_gamma   90.00
#
_symmetry.space_group_name_H-M   'P 1'
#
loop_
_entity.id
_entity.type
_entity.pdbx_description
1 polymer ?
#
loop_
_entity_poly.entity_id
_entity_poly.type
_entity_poly.pdbx_seq_one_letter_code
_entity_poly.pdbx_strand_id
1 'polypeptide(L)'
;CADLAGCEALFAKAEAGKTAGVSLVTENGRVFGAGLALNEEEIYYIPVEGMITEGYLCGKLEGLLHKVSESNTENIMKSNTDDVKKDPENEISDVNTDGTLKYDKKCVCALDVKALLKHIKSDDPMAVFDAGVAAYLLNPLKSSYTYDDMAKEYLNGRILPAREELLGKKTVEKAWEESAEG
;
A
#
# COMPACT_ATOMS: atom_id res chain seq x y z
N CYS A 1 -12.26 11.12 -0.65
CA CYS A 1 -11.95 12.02 -1.77
C CYS A 1 -12.82 11.62 -2.97
N ALA A 2 -13.78 12.45 -3.35
CA ALA A 2 -14.76 12.09 -4.38
C ALA A 2 -14.64 12.97 -5.65
N ASP A 3 -13.75 13.94 -5.68
CA ASP A 3 -13.50 14.79 -6.83
C ASP A 3 -12.13 14.53 -7.48
N LEU A 4 -12.04 14.81 -8.77
CA LEU A 4 -10.84 14.52 -9.57
C LEU A 4 -9.62 15.33 -9.11
N ALA A 5 -9.81 16.60 -8.75
CA ALA A 5 -8.70 17.48 -8.33
C ALA A 5 -8.12 17.04 -6.98
N GLY A 6 -8.99 16.68 -6.03
CA GLY A 6 -8.58 16.13 -4.75
C GLY A 6 -7.86 14.77 -4.90
N CYS A 7 -8.33 13.92 -5.83
CA CYS A 7 -7.68 12.65 -6.13
C CYS A 7 -6.27 12.88 -6.71
N GLU A 8 -6.10 13.81 -7.66
CA GLU A 8 -4.79 14.16 -8.21
C GLU A 8 -3.83 14.69 -7.14
N ALA A 9 -4.29 15.61 -6.27
CA ALA A 9 -3.49 16.16 -5.18
C ALA A 9 -3.06 15.07 -4.18
N LEU A 10 -3.94 14.10 -3.92
CA LEU A 10 -3.67 12.99 -3.02
C LEU A 10 -2.59 12.05 -3.58
N PHE A 11 -2.70 11.69 -4.87
CA PHE A 11 -1.66 10.87 -5.52
C PHE A 11 -0.32 11.60 -5.60
N ALA A 12 -0.31 12.91 -5.87
CA ALA A 12 0.91 13.71 -5.84
C ALA A 12 1.60 13.69 -4.45
N LYS A 13 0.81 13.74 -3.36
CA LYS A 13 1.36 13.56 -2.00
C LYS A 13 1.92 12.15 -1.78
N ALA A 14 1.23 11.11 -2.25
CA ALA A 14 1.70 9.72 -2.14
C ALA A 14 3.03 9.51 -2.88
N GLU A 15 3.17 10.08 -4.07
CA GLU A 15 4.39 10.04 -4.88
C GLU A 15 5.58 10.76 -4.22
N ALA A 16 5.32 11.85 -3.49
CA ALA A 16 6.35 12.57 -2.74
C ALA A 16 6.79 11.84 -1.47
N GLY A 17 5.94 10.96 -0.92
CA GLY A 17 6.21 10.20 0.29
C GLY A 17 7.22 9.05 0.09
N LYS A 18 7.66 8.46 1.20
CA LYS A 18 8.51 7.25 1.19
C LYS A 18 7.69 5.98 1.09
N THR A 19 6.54 5.94 1.75
CA THR A 19 5.64 4.78 1.78
C THR A 19 4.21 5.23 1.60
N ALA A 20 3.41 4.39 0.96
CA ALA A 20 1.97 4.55 0.88
C ALA A 20 1.29 3.20 1.13
N GLY A 21 0.31 3.16 2.02
CA GLY A 21 -0.54 1.98 2.22
C GLY A 21 -1.69 1.98 1.21
N VAL A 22 -1.92 0.85 0.54
CA VAL A 22 -3.00 0.70 -0.45
C VAL A 22 -3.87 -0.50 -0.12
N SER A 23 -5.18 -0.31 -0.16
CA SER A 23 -6.18 -1.37 -0.04
C SER A 23 -7.27 -1.16 -1.06
N LEU A 24 -7.59 -2.19 -1.87
CA LEU A 24 -8.71 -2.13 -2.80
C LEU A 24 -9.98 -2.69 -2.17
N VAL A 25 -11.10 -2.01 -2.38
CA VAL A 25 -12.43 -2.54 -2.09
C VAL A 25 -12.92 -3.21 -3.36
N THR A 26 -12.95 -4.55 -3.35
CA THR A 26 -13.28 -5.35 -4.54
C THR A 26 -14.37 -6.38 -4.26
N GLU A 27 -15.20 -6.65 -5.26
CA GLU A 27 -16.17 -7.73 -5.25
C GLU A 27 -16.43 -8.21 -6.70
N ASN A 28 -16.51 -9.52 -6.91
CA ASN A 28 -16.76 -10.13 -8.21
C ASN A 28 -15.83 -9.62 -9.34
N GLY A 29 -14.57 -9.32 -9.01
CA GLY A 29 -13.58 -8.82 -9.96
C GLY A 29 -13.70 -7.34 -10.32
N ARG A 30 -14.63 -6.58 -9.72
CA ARG A 30 -14.77 -5.13 -9.87
C ARG A 30 -14.13 -4.41 -8.69
N VAL A 31 -13.58 -3.22 -8.96
CA VAL A 31 -13.06 -2.30 -7.93
C VAL A 31 -14.12 -1.23 -7.65
N PHE A 32 -14.53 -1.09 -6.39
CA PHE A 32 -15.48 -0.09 -5.92
C PHE A 32 -14.79 1.14 -5.32
N GLY A 33 -13.51 1.02 -5.00
CA GLY A 33 -12.71 2.11 -4.48
C GLY A 33 -11.38 1.64 -3.94
N ALA A 34 -10.57 2.59 -3.47
CA ALA A 34 -9.30 2.32 -2.83
C ALA A 34 -9.14 3.11 -1.53
N GLY A 35 -8.63 2.45 -0.50
CA GLY A 35 -8.03 3.09 0.65
C GLY A 35 -6.58 3.46 0.34
N LEU A 36 -6.19 4.69 0.64
CA LEU A 36 -4.83 5.19 0.52
C LEU A 36 -4.41 5.81 1.85
N ALA A 37 -3.37 5.26 2.47
CA ALA A 37 -2.77 5.76 3.70
C ALA A 37 -1.38 6.33 3.40
N LEU A 38 -1.17 7.60 3.74
CA LEU A 38 0.12 8.28 3.58
C LEU A 38 0.95 8.21 4.88
N ASN A 39 0.26 8.16 6.01
CA ASN A 39 0.80 7.98 7.36
C ASN A 39 -0.33 7.55 8.31
N GLU A 40 -0.09 7.53 9.62
CA GLU A 40 -1.07 7.10 10.64
C GLU A 40 -2.28 8.03 10.75
N GLU A 41 -2.17 9.30 10.37
CA GLU A 41 -3.21 10.32 10.48
C GLU A 41 -3.88 10.63 9.14
N GLU A 42 -3.16 10.49 8.03
CA GLU A 42 -3.62 10.80 6.67
C GLU A 42 -4.07 9.54 5.95
N ILE A 43 -5.31 9.14 6.18
CA ILE A 43 -5.95 7.97 5.57
C ILE A 43 -7.14 8.46 4.76
N TYR A 44 -7.22 8.06 3.50
CA TYR A 44 -8.22 8.52 2.55
C TYR A 44 -8.91 7.34 1.88
N TYR A 45 -10.18 7.51 1.59
CA TYR A 45 -10.93 6.62 0.73
C TYR A 45 -11.25 7.33 -0.59
N ILE A 46 -11.00 6.66 -1.70
CA ILE A 46 -11.25 7.14 -3.05
C ILE A 46 -12.31 6.21 -3.66
N PRO A 47 -13.58 6.66 -3.78
CA PRO A 47 -14.62 5.87 -4.40
C PRO A 47 -14.47 5.81 -5.92
N VAL A 48 -14.90 4.73 -6.53
CA VAL A 48 -15.14 4.64 -7.97
C VAL A 48 -16.52 5.22 -8.24
N GLU A 49 -16.56 6.54 -8.50
CA GLU A 49 -17.79 7.31 -8.68
C GLU A 49 -17.58 8.48 -9.64
N GLY A 50 -18.60 8.82 -10.43
CA GLY A 50 -18.59 9.96 -11.33
C GLY A 50 -17.43 9.90 -12.32
N MET A 51 -16.49 10.84 -12.21
CA MET A 51 -15.31 10.92 -13.10
C MET A 51 -14.17 10.00 -12.65
N ILE A 52 -14.19 9.51 -11.42
CA ILE A 52 -13.22 8.54 -10.89
C ILE A 52 -13.69 7.14 -11.28
N THR A 53 -13.36 6.73 -12.49
CA THR A 53 -13.66 5.38 -12.97
C THR A 53 -12.69 4.35 -12.41
N GLU A 54 -13.05 3.05 -12.45
CA GLU A 54 -12.16 1.94 -12.08
C GLU A 54 -10.84 2.02 -12.85
N GLY A 55 -10.89 2.22 -14.18
CA GLY A 55 -9.69 2.34 -15.02
C GLY A 55 -8.82 3.55 -14.65
N TYR A 56 -9.43 4.68 -14.32
CA TYR A 56 -8.70 5.85 -13.83
C TYR A 56 -7.98 5.56 -12.50
N LEU A 57 -8.69 5.00 -11.53
CA LEU A 57 -8.13 4.70 -10.21
C LEU A 57 -6.99 3.67 -10.30
N CYS A 58 -7.19 2.58 -11.04
CA CYS A 58 -6.16 1.57 -11.27
C CYS A 58 -4.95 2.18 -11.99
N GLY A 59 -5.15 3.00 -13.02
CA GLY A 59 -4.06 3.68 -13.73
C GLY A 59 -3.26 4.64 -12.83
N LYS A 60 -3.91 5.31 -11.87
CA LYS A 60 -3.20 6.14 -10.87
C LYS A 60 -2.35 5.30 -9.92
N LEU A 61 -2.85 4.16 -9.47
CA LEU A 61 -2.10 3.23 -8.63
C LEU A 61 -0.92 2.61 -9.39
N GLU A 62 -1.08 2.26 -10.65
CA GLU A 62 0.01 1.80 -11.53
C GLU A 62 1.08 2.89 -11.69
N GLY A 63 0.66 4.15 -11.93
CA GLY A 63 1.57 5.30 -12.00
C GLY A 63 2.35 5.53 -10.70
N LEU A 64 1.70 5.37 -9.55
CA LEU A 64 2.37 5.44 -8.24
C LEU A 64 3.44 4.35 -8.10
N LEU A 65 3.13 3.09 -8.46
CA LEU A 65 4.09 1.99 -8.43
C LEU A 65 5.29 2.24 -9.36
N HIS A 66 5.04 2.73 -10.57
CA HIS A 66 6.10 3.06 -11.53
C HIS A 66 7.06 4.13 -10.98
N LYS A 67 6.52 5.22 -10.41
CA LYS A 67 7.36 6.28 -9.81
C LYS A 67 8.14 5.82 -8.58
N VAL A 68 7.57 4.92 -7.78
CA VAL A 68 8.28 4.29 -6.67
C VAL A 68 9.45 3.47 -7.19
N SER A 69 9.27 2.69 -8.24
CA SER A 69 10.31 1.90 -8.90
C SER A 69 11.42 2.78 -9.48
N GLU A 70 11.08 3.83 -10.23
CA GLU A 70 12.04 4.80 -10.79
C GLU A 70 12.89 5.44 -9.68
N SER A 71 12.26 5.91 -8.59
CA SER A 71 12.96 6.50 -7.45
C SER A 71 13.95 5.54 -6.80
N ASN A 72 13.59 4.27 -6.68
CA ASN A 72 14.47 3.24 -6.12
C ASN A 72 15.67 2.95 -7.03
N THR A 73 15.45 2.92 -8.35
CA THR A 73 16.52 2.72 -9.35
C THR A 73 17.51 3.87 -9.36
N GLU A 74 17.05 5.12 -9.30
CA GLU A 74 17.92 6.30 -9.21
C GLU A 74 18.77 6.31 -7.93
N ASN A 75 18.21 5.90 -6.79
CA ASN A 75 18.94 5.83 -5.53
C ASN A 75 20.04 4.76 -5.58
N ILE A 76 19.79 3.62 -6.19
CA ILE A 76 20.80 2.57 -6.40
C ILE A 76 21.92 3.08 -7.31
N MET A 77 21.60 3.78 -8.39
CA MET A 77 22.61 4.34 -9.30
C MET A 77 23.49 5.40 -8.62
N LYS A 78 22.90 6.29 -7.81
CA LYS A 78 23.64 7.31 -7.05
C LYS A 78 24.55 6.68 -6.00
N SER A 79 24.11 5.65 -5.30
CA SER A 79 24.93 4.96 -4.29
C SER A 79 26.14 4.24 -4.91
N ASN A 80 26.04 3.80 -6.15
CA ASN A 80 27.12 3.13 -6.85
C ASN A 80 28.16 4.09 -7.49
N THR A 81 27.86 5.39 -7.61
CA THR A 81 28.79 6.40 -8.15
C THR A 81 29.67 7.03 -7.10
N ASP A 82 29.28 7.02 -5.82
CA ASP A 82 30.02 7.69 -4.75
C ASP A 82 31.02 6.79 -3.98
N ASP A 83 31.07 5.48 -4.26
CA ASP A 83 31.93 4.52 -3.56
C ASP A 83 32.84 3.69 -4.48
N VAL A 84 33.94 4.31 -4.88
CA VAL A 84 35.13 3.58 -5.37
C VAL A 84 36.07 3.30 -4.19
N LYS A 85 35.62 2.57 -3.18
CA LYS A 85 36.40 1.83 -2.18
C LYS A 85 35.46 1.03 -1.29
N LYS A 86 35.01 -0.12 -1.71
CA LYS A 86 34.42 -1.11 -0.80
C LYS A 86 35.29 -2.36 -0.75
N ASP A 87 35.77 -2.68 0.43
CA ASP A 87 36.34 -3.98 0.75
C ASP A 87 35.25 -5.05 0.59
N PRO A 88 35.53 -6.19 -0.09
CA PRO A 88 34.53 -7.22 -0.35
C PRO A 88 34.05 -8.01 0.89
N GLU A 89 34.50 -7.68 2.08
CA GLU A 89 34.13 -8.38 3.34
C GLU A 89 33.12 -7.64 4.20
N ASN A 90 32.57 -6.48 3.77
CA ASN A 90 31.67 -5.67 4.60
C ASN A 90 30.38 -5.27 3.86
N GLU A 91 29.56 -6.27 3.47
CA GLU A 91 28.25 -6.04 2.82
C GLU A 91 27.09 -5.63 3.75
N ILE A 92 27.36 -5.29 5.02
CA ILE A 92 26.33 -4.87 5.99
C ILE A 92 26.66 -3.48 6.51
N SER A 93 26.66 -2.46 5.64
CA SER A 93 26.92 -1.06 6.05
C SER A 93 25.70 -0.15 6.06
N ASP A 94 24.48 -0.67 5.85
CA ASP A 94 23.25 0.11 5.89
C ASP A 94 22.48 -0.10 7.21
N VAL A 95 23.19 0.03 8.33
CA VAL A 95 22.60 0.00 9.67
C VAL A 95 22.67 1.39 10.28
N ASN A 96 21.56 1.87 10.81
CA ASN A 96 21.53 3.11 11.60
C ASN A 96 22.39 2.94 12.87
N THR A 97 22.77 4.05 13.52
CA THR A 97 23.49 4.04 14.80
C THR A 97 22.78 3.30 15.93
N ASP A 98 21.48 3.00 15.79
CA ASP A 98 20.65 2.21 16.71
C ASP A 98 20.54 0.72 16.34
N GLY A 99 21.27 0.27 15.31
CA GLY A 99 21.26 -1.12 14.84
C GLY A 99 20.10 -1.48 13.90
N THR A 100 19.26 -0.52 13.51
CA THR A 100 18.20 -0.74 12.52
C THR A 100 18.73 -0.62 11.10
N LEU A 101 18.26 -1.49 10.19
CA LEU A 101 18.60 -1.40 8.78
C LEU A 101 18.08 -0.08 8.19
N LYS A 102 18.95 0.66 7.51
CA LYS A 102 18.55 1.83 6.70
C LYS A 102 17.78 1.36 5.48
N TYR A 103 16.47 1.22 5.61
CA TYR A 103 15.61 0.94 4.47
C TYR A 103 15.16 2.28 3.85
N ASP A 104 15.95 2.83 2.95
CA ASP A 104 15.66 4.12 2.30
C ASP A 104 14.94 3.96 0.95
N LYS A 105 14.38 2.79 0.69
CA LYS A 105 13.60 2.54 -0.52
C LYS A 105 12.16 2.98 -0.33
N LYS A 106 11.59 3.57 -1.36
CA LYS A 106 10.16 3.83 -1.44
C LYS A 106 9.41 2.52 -1.68
N CYS A 107 8.24 2.36 -1.08
CA CYS A 107 7.39 1.20 -1.36
C CYS A 107 5.90 1.51 -1.21
N VAL A 108 5.09 0.78 -1.95
CA VAL A 108 3.65 0.69 -1.74
C VAL A 108 3.36 -0.55 -0.91
N CYS A 109 2.71 -0.36 0.24
CA CYS A 109 2.38 -1.42 1.17
C CYS A 109 0.94 -1.90 0.97
N ALA A 110 0.72 -3.20 0.93
CA ALA A 110 -0.60 -3.80 0.96
C ALA A 110 -0.61 -5.02 1.88
N LEU A 111 -1.77 -5.38 2.43
CA LEU A 111 -1.90 -6.59 3.24
C LEU A 111 -1.72 -7.86 2.40
N ASP A 112 -2.26 -7.86 1.17
CA ASP A 112 -2.18 -8.94 0.19
C ASP A 112 -1.85 -8.33 -1.17
N VAL A 113 -0.56 -8.27 -1.48
CA VAL A 113 -0.06 -7.75 -2.75
C VAL A 113 -0.55 -8.60 -3.94
N LYS A 114 -0.70 -9.92 -3.76
CA LYS A 114 -1.21 -10.79 -4.81
C LYS A 114 -2.66 -10.45 -5.19
N ALA A 115 -3.50 -10.09 -4.23
CA ALA A 115 -4.86 -9.63 -4.50
C ALA A 115 -4.84 -8.27 -5.21
N LEU A 116 -3.98 -7.35 -4.78
CA LEU A 116 -3.80 -6.04 -5.40
C LEU A 116 -3.39 -6.16 -6.88
N LEU A 117 -2.40 -7.00 -7.20
CA LEU A 117 -1.86 -7.20 -8.54
C LEU A 117 -2.80 -7.94 -9.52
N LYS A 118 -3.99 -8.36 -9.08
CA LYS A 118 -5.04 -8.81 -10.01
C LYS A 118 -5.72 -7.65 -10.73
N HIS A 119 -5.65 -6.44 -10.17
CA HIS A 119 -6.36 -5.25 -10.65
C HIS A 119 -5.42 -4.18 -11.19
N ILE A 120 -4.17 -4.15 -10.73
CA ILE A 120 -3.14 -3.19 -11.15
C ILE A 120 -1.88 -3.92 -11.60
N LYS A 121 -1.13 -3.30 -12.50
CA LYS A 121 0.14 -3.86 -13.01
C LYS A 121 1.32 -3.23 -12.28
N SER A 122 2.33 -4.05 -12.00
CA SER A 122 3.62 -3.60 -11.52
C SER A 122 4.70 -4.38 -12.24
N ASP A 123 5.63 -3.69 -12.86
CA ASP A 123 6.78 -4.30 -13.55
C ASP A 123 7.96 -4.52 -12.60
N ASP A 124 7.91 -3.94 -11.40
CA ASP A 124 8.96 -4.04 -10.39
C ASP A 124 8.43 -4.61 -9.06
N PRO A 125 8.81 -5.84 -8.71
CA PRO A 125 8.42 -6.45 -7.45
C PRO A 125 8.99 -5.71 -6.22
N MET A 126 10.04 -4.90 -6.38
CA MET A 126 10.65 -4.13 -5.28
C MET A 126 9.88 -2.85 -4.94
N ALA A 127 8.93 -2.45 -5.77
CA ALA A 127 8.05 -1.31 -5.51
C ALA A 127 6.93 -1.63 -4.52
N VAL A 128 6.69 -2.90 -4.22
CA VAL A 128 5.60 -3.35 -3.34
C VAL A 128 6.12 -4.08 -2.10
N PHE A 129 5.42 -3.89 -0.98
CA PHE A 129 5.66 -4.57 0.28
C PHE A 129 4.38 -5.28 0.72
N ASP A 130 4.45 -6.60 0.90
CA ASP A 130 3.34 -7.42 1.38
C ASP A 130 3.41 -7.54 2.90
N ALA A 131 2.48 -6.86 3.58
CA ALA A 131 2.42 -6.85 5.03
C ALA A 131 1.98 -8.21 5.61
N GLY A 132 1.13 -8.96 4.89
CA GLY A 132 0.70 -10.29 5.29
C GLY A 132 1.85 -11.29 5.24
N VAL A 133 2.66 -11.27 4.18
CA VAL A 133 3.87 -12.10 4.08
C VAL A 133 4.89 -11.71 5.16
N ALA A 134 5.09 -10.42 5.40
CA ALA A 134 5.99 -9.95 6.45
C ALA A 134 5.56 -10.46 7.84
N ALA A 135 4.27 -10.36 8.16
CA ALA A 135 3.73 -10.88 9.42
C ALA A 135 3.87 -12.40 9.54
N TYR A 136 3.65 -13.13 8.44
CA TYR A 136 3.90 -14.57 8.40
C TYR A 136 5.36 -14.90 8.73
N LEU A 137 6.31 -14.17 8.17
CA LEU A 137 7.75 -14.41 8.44
C LEU A 137 8.12 -14.09 9.88
N LEU A 138 7.47 -13.11 10.51
CA LEU A 138 7.70 -12.77 11.91
C LEU A 138 7.08 -13.79 12.88
N ASN A 139 5.91 -14.33 12.55
CA ASN A 139 5.21 -15.31 13.38
C ASN A 139 4.43 -16.32 12.52
N PRO A 140 5.09 -17.40 12.05
CA PRO A 140 4.49 -18.38 11.13
C PRO A 140 3.48 -19.33 11.79
N LEU A 141 3.28 -19.23 13.10
CA LEU A 141 2.38 -20.13 13.84
C LEU A 141 0.93 -19.69 13.85
N LYS A 142 0.61 -18.55 13.28
CA LYS A 142 -0.75 -18.04 13.18
C LYS A 142 -1.53 -18.72 12.07
N SER A 143 -2.84 -18.85 12.27
CA SER A 143 -3.77 -19.41 11.30
C SER A 143 -4.27 -18.36 10.29
N SER A 144 -4.15 -17.04 10.61
CA SER A 144 -4.61 -15.94 9.77
C SER A 144 -3.78 -14.67 9.98
N TYR A 145 -3.79 -13.81 8.96
CA TYR A 145 -3.08 -12.53 8.93
C TYR A 145 -4.02 -11.47 8.35
N THR A 146 -5.15 -11.25 9.02
CA THR A 146 -6.13 -10.22 8.65
C THR A 146 -5.68 -8.83 9.10
N TYR A 147 -6.34 -7.78 8.61
CA TYR A 147 -6.11 -6.41 9.10
C TYR A 147 -6.30 -6.29 10.61
N ASP A 148 -7.32 -6.97 11.18
CA ASP A 148 -7.58 -6.98 12.62
C ASP A 148 -6.46 -7.69 13.39
N ASP A 149 -5.99 -8.86 12.90
CA ASP A 149 -4.87 -9.58 13.50
C ASP A 149 -3.60 -8.72 13.54
N MET A 150 -3.31 -8.02 12.42
CA MET A 150 -2.16 -7.14 12.30
C MET A 150 -2.27 -5.92 13.21
N ALA A 151 -3.46 -5.30 13.27
CA ALA A 151 -3.70 -4.15 14.12
C ALA A 151 -3.57 -4.49 15.61
N LYS A 152 -4.09 -5.63 16.04
CA LYS A 152 -3.97 -6.11 17.42
C LYS A 152 -2.52 -6.36 17.82
N GLU A 153 -1.73 -6.96 16.94
CA GLU A 153 -0.36 -7.36 17.27
C GLU A 153 0.65 -6.23 17.13
N TYR A 154 0.55 -5.43 16.06
CA TYR A 154 1.57 -4.44 15.71
C TYR A 154 1.14 -2.99 15.95
N LEU A 155 -0.14 -2.70 16.18
CA LEU A 155 -0.68 -1.36 16.42
C LEU A 155 -1.26 -1.20 17.83
N ASN A 156 -0.54 -1.68 18.85
CA ASN A 156 -0.88 -1.54 20.27
C ASN A 156 -2.28 -2.05 20.65
N GLY A 157 -2.72 -3.17 20.07
CA GLY A 157 -4.00 -3.78 20.36
C GLY A 157 -5.20 -3.08 19.74
N ARG A 158 -5.00 -2.26 18.70
CA ARG A 158 -6.12 -1.62 17.99
C ARG A 158 -7.04 -2.67 17.39
N ILE A 159 -8.33 -2.54 17.67
CA ILE A 159 -9.38 -3.41 17.13
C ILE A 159 -9.98 -2.73 15.91
N LEU A 160 -10.04 -3.45 14.80
CA LEU A 160 -10.73 -3.03 13.58
C LEU A 160 -12.02 -3.85 13.44
N PRO A 161 -13.14 -3.24 13.03
CA PRO A 161 -14.36 -3.98 12.77
C PRO A 161 -14.15 -4.96 11.62
N ALA A 162 -14.63 -6.18 11.78
CA ALA A 162 -14.61 -7.16 10.72
C ALA A 162 -15.52 -6.72 9.55
N ARG A 163 -15.20 -7.18 8.33
CA ARG A 163 -16.00 -6.86 7.14
C ARG A 163 -17.47 -7.23 7.33
N GLU A 164 -17.73 -8.36 7.97
CA GLU A 164 -19.07 -8.86 8.27
C GLU A 164 -19.83 -7.95 9.23
N GLU A 165 -19.14 -7.28 10.14
CA GLU A 165 -19.75 -6.30 11.05
C GLU A 165 -20.15 -5.02 10.30
N LEU A 166 -19.35 -4.60 9.33
CA LEU A 166 -19.61 -3.41 8.52
C LEU A 166 -20.69 -3.64 7.47
N LEU A 167 -20.64 -4.77 6.76
CA LEU A 167 -21.53 -5.07 5.65
C LEU A 167 -22.76 -5.90 6.05
N GLY A 168 -22.67 -6.60 7.18
CA GLY A 168 -23.67 -7.58 7.58
C GLY A 168 -23.79 -8.68 6.51
N LYS A 169 -25.01 -8.87 5.99
CA LYS A 169 -25.30 -9.82 4.89
C LYS A 169 -25.31 -9.17 3.50
N LYS A 170 -24.95 -7.87 3.41
CA LYS A 170 -24.98 -7.13 2.15
C LYS A 170 -23.71 -7.39 1.34
N THR A 171 -23.84 -7.31 0.03
CA THR A 171 -22.68 -7.20 -0.88
C THR A 171 -22.08 -5.81 -0.78
N VAL A 172 -20.82 -5.66 -1.20
CA VAL A 172 -20.15 -4.34 -1.25
C VAL A 172 -20.95 -3.39 -2.14
N GLU A 173 -21.39 -3.89 -3.31
CA GLU A 173 -22.20 -3.11 -4.27
C GLU A 173 -23.47 -2.55 -3.63
N LYS A 174 -24.23 -3.40 -2.93
CA LYS A 174 -25.48 -2.98 -2.26
C LYS A 174 -25.25 -2.02 -1.11
N ALA A 175 -24.20 -2.25 -0.30
CA ALA A 175 -23.85 -1.34 0.78
C ALA A 175 -23.39 0.03 0.23
N TRP A 176 -22.74 0.03 -0.93
CA TRP A 176 -22.32 1.24 -1.64
C TRP A 176 -23.51 2.06 -2.16
N GLU A 177 -24.45 1.41 -2.85
CA GLU A 177 -25.68 2.05 -3.37
C GLU A 177 -26.46 2.75 -2.24
N GLU A 178 -26.66 2.05 -1.11
CA GLU A 178 -27.35 2.61 0.06
C GLU A 178 -26.60 3.78 0.71
N SER A 179 -25.28 3.80 0.69
CA SER A 179 -24.48 4.91 1.23
C SER A 179 -24.50 6.16 0.35
N ALA A 180 -24.75 6.01 -0.95
CA ALA A 180 -24.83 7.11 -1.90
C ALA A 180 -26.20 7.82 -1.89
N GLU A 181 -27.26 7.18 -1.33
CA GLU A 181 -28.61 7.74 -1.21
C GLU A 181 -28.85 8.53 0.09
N GLY A 182 -27.91 8.56 1.04
CA GLY A 182 -27.96 9.22 2.36
C GLY A 182 -27.06 10.45 2.45
#